data_6daac1207a7398fa1e15502645e3d7f6
#
_entry.id   6daac1207a7398fa1e15502645e3d7f6
#
_cell.length_a   1.000
_cell.length_b   1.000
_cell.length_c   1.000
_cell.angle_alpha   90.00
_cell.angle_beta   90.00
_cell.angle_gamma   90.00
#
_symmetry.space_group_name_H-M   'P 1'
#
loop_
_entity.id
_entity.type
_entity.pdbx_description
1 polymer ?
#
loop_
_entity_poly.entity_id
_entity_poly.type
_entity_poly.pdbx_seq_one_letter_code
_entity_poly.pdbx_strand_id
1 'polypeptide(L)'
;MKSLLFILAVLGSTLIIAQSPVGIFSNHADIGKPKIAGSAVFNTADQSYALKAGGYNIWFGRDEFHYAYNKIKGDFILTANFKLIGKGTDPHRKIGWMVRASDQDDAAHMTAVVHGDGLTTLQFRRLRGAYMRDPQDQLFSAKRNVEIIQLERLGKLFIMRIANAGEPLQEIGRTDAAELPDEVLAGIFMCSHNPDVPEEGLAWNVRIEQTVPDSHNGYRDGILASKLEIMNVFDGKRMIIHEDKGRFEAPNWMPDGKRLLFNQGGSIYTIPIEGGTPEMLNTGTAKRNNNDHVISFDGKMLGISSHRDGMPNGGSTVYYLPLAGGTPTMVTDSTPSYLHSWSPNGKELVYTAQRISKSPAFNIYKKPVNGGPEVQLTFNEKGLADGPEYSPDGKWIYYNANQTGTMQLWRMKPDGTGQEQLTFDEYNNWFAHISPDNKWIAFISFPTTIDPGDHPFYKRVLLRLMPVSGGAPKVIAYLYGGQGTINTPSWSPDSKRIAFVSNTGPINK
;
A
#
# COMPACT_ATOMS: atom_id res chain seq x y z
N MET A 1 -34.73 62.74 37.99
CA MET A 1 -33.85 62.51 36.84
C MET A 1 -33.07 61.27 37.17
N LYS A 2 -33.36 60.11 36.55
CA LYS A 2 -32.65 58.84 36.69
C LYS A 2 -31.86 58.64 35.43
N SER A 3 -30.52 58.65 35.50
CA SER A 3 -29.62 58.41 34.39
C SER A 3 -29.48 56.88 34.19
N LEU A 4 -29.87 56.43 33.01
CA LEU A 4 -29.71 55.06 32.56
C LEU A 4 -28.29 54.91 31.91
N LEU A 5 -27.43 54.11 32.50
CA LEU A 5 -26.11 53.76 31.92
C LEU A 5 -26.29 52.56 30.97
N PHE A 6 -26.11 52.75 29.66
CA PHE A 6 -26.03 51.67 28.68
C PHE A 6 -24.63 51.12 28.64
N ILE A 7 -24.43 49.84 29.05
CA ILE A 7 -23.20 49.10 28.87
C ILE A 7 -23.30 48.43 27.49
N LEU A 8 -22.48 48.86 26.54
CA LEU A 8 -22.33 48.26 25.23
C LEU A 8 -21.36 47.05 25.37
N ALA A 9 -21.90 45.84 25.37
CA ALA A 9 -21.09 44.63 25.30
C ALA A 9 -20.60 44.44 23.85
N VAL A 10 -19.33 44.67 23.58
CA VAL A 10 -18.67 44.30 22.32
C VAL A 10 -18.42 42.82 22.32
N LEU A 11 -19.28 42.06 21.65
CA LEU A 11 -19.01 40.66 21.32
C LEU A 11 -17.93 40.60 20.23
N GLY A 12 -16.70 40.38 20.64
CA GLY A 12 -15.59 40.05 19.75
C GLY A 12 -15.83 38.68 19.12
N SER A 13 -16.37 38.64 17.90
CA SER A 13 -16.38 37.43 17.08
C SER A 13 -14.95 37.11 16.69
N THR A 14 -14.34 36.11 17.33
CA THR A 14 -13.12 35.44 16.83
C THR A 14 -13.49 34.74 15.53
N LEU A 15 -13.05 35.30 14.40
CA LEU A 15 -13.04 34.61 13.11
C LEU A 15 -12.16 33.36 13.28
N ILE A 16 -12.80 32.21 13.41
CA ILE A 16 -12.14 30.92 13.21
C ILE A 16 -11.87 30.85 11.70
N ILE A 17 -10.65 31.19 11.30
CA ILE A 17 -10.17 30.91 9.94
C ILE A 17 -10.10 29.40 9.83
N ALA A 18 -11.06 28.79 9.17
CA ALA A 18 -10.98 27.39 8.79
C ALA A 18 -9.74 27.24 7.92
N GLN A 19 -8.74 26.52 8.42
CA GLN A 19 -7.51 26.28 7.67
C GLN A 19 -7.82 25.35 6.49
N SER A 20 -7.29 25.68 5.32
CA SER A 20 -7.51 24.91 4.10
C SER A 20 -6.88 23.54 4.20
N PRO A 21 -7.52 22.47 3.69
CA PRO A 21 -6.90 21.14 3.62
C PRO A 21 -5.59 21.18 2.84
N VAL A 22 -4.60 20.35 3.27
CA VAL A 22 -3.30 20.20 2.61
C VAL A 22 -3.10 18.72 2.24
N GLY A 23 -3.33 18.38 0.98
CA GLY A 23 -3.30 17.00 0.52
C GLY A 23 -4.32 16.13 1.27
N ILE A 24 -3.85 15.06 1.93
CA ILE A 24 -4.73 14.17 2.72
C ILE A 24 -5.07 14.74 4.12
N PHE A 25 -4.42 15.82 4.55
CA PHE A 25 -4.65 16.40 5.86
C PHE A 25 -5.76 17.43 5.81
N SER A 26 -6.75 17.28 6.67
CA SER A 26 -7.90 18.21 6.78
C SER A 26 -7.54 19.50 7.51
N ASN A 27 -6.43 19.51 8.26
CA ASN A 27 -5.99 20.67 9.05
C ASN A 27 -4.47 20.82 9.00
N HIS A 28 -4.00 22.07 9.14
CA HIS A 28 -2.61 22.35 9.50
C HIS A 28 -2.56 23.59 10.40
N ALA A 29 -1.64 23.64 11.34
CA ALA A 29 -1.51 24.74 12.29
C ALA A 29 -0.13 24.79 12.91
N ASP A 30 0.23 25.96 13.42
CA ASP A 30 1.29 26.09 14.42
C ASP A 30 0.78 25.64 15.77
N ILE A 31 1.54 24.78 16.42
CA ILE A 31 1.33 24.37 17.81
C ILE A 31 2.25 25.24 18.70
N GLY A 32 1.72 25.65 19.84
CA GLY A 32 2.35 26.66 20.65
C GLY A 32 2.23 28.05 20.02
N LYS A 33 3.24 28.88 20.22
CA LYS A 33 3.30 30.24 19.65
C LYS A 33 4.69 30.46 19.06
N PRO A 34 5.06 29.75 17.96
CA PRO A 34 6.34 29.96 17.34
C PRO A 34 6.46 31.40 16.87
N LYS A 35 7.64 31.98 17.03
CA LYS A 35 7.94 33.36 16.65
C LYS A 35 7.80 33.60 15.14
N ILE A 36 8.05 32.56 14.34
CA ILE A 36 7.90 32.56 12.89
C ILE A 36 6.85 31.52 12.52
N ALA A 37 5.79 31.93 11.84
CA ALA A 37 4.72 31.06 11.41
C ALA A 37 5.23 29.98 10.44
N GLY A 38 4.75 28.76 10.62
CA GLY A 38 5.03 27.64 9.76
C GLY A 38 4.07 27.54 8.57
N SER A 39 4.34 26.61 7.67
CA SER A 39 3.47 26.29 6.54
C SER A 39 3.64 24.84 6.09
N ALA A 40 2.58 24.31 5.47
CA ALA A 40 2.58 23.02 4.78
C ALA A 40 2.01 23.23 3.38
N VAL A 41 2.70 22.74 2.36
CA VAL A 41 2.30 22.85 0.95
C VAL A 41 2.28 21.45 0.33
N PHE A 42 1.17 21.10 -0.33
CA PHE A 42 1.04 19.84 -1.06
C PHE A 42 1.29 20.03 -2.54
N ASN A 43 2.21 19.26 -3.10
CA ASN A 43 2.46 19.20 -4.53
C ASN A 43 1.62 18.08 -5.15
N THR A 44 0.62 18.44 -5.95
CA THR A 44 -0.28 17.48 -6.61
C THR A 44 0.42 16.64 -7.68
N ALA A 45 1.52 17.12 -8.26
CA ALA A 45 2.21 16.43 -9.36
C ALA A 45 2.95 15.15 -8.90
N ASP A 46 3.44 15.11 -7.65
CA ASP A 46 4.16 13.96 -7.08
C ASP A 46 3.66 13.57 -5.68
N GLN A 47 2.56 14.19 -5.24
CA GLN A 47 1.92 13.97 -3.95
C GLN A 47 2.88 14.10 -2.75
N SER A 48 3.84 15.01 -2.85
CA SER A 48 4.77 15.35 -1.79
C SER A 48 4.31 16.56 -0.97
N TYR A 49 4.85 16.68 0.24
CA TYR A 49 4.60 17.79 1.16
C TYR A 49 5.91 18.54 1.42
N ALA A 50 5.89 19.84 1.21
CA ALA A 50 6.93 20.75 1.68
C ALA A 50 6.46 21.36 3.00
N LEU A 51 7.23 21.14 4.06
CA LEU A 51 6.98 21.70 5.39
C LEU A 51 8.02 22.77 5.69
N LYS A 52 7.58 23.89 6.27
CA LYS A 52 8.44 24.94 6.78
C LYS A 52 7.99 25.30 8.19
N ALA A 53 8.93 25.36 9.13
CA ALA A 53 8.61 25.68 10.50
C ALA A 53 9.76 26.40 11.21
N GLY A 54 9.38 27.36 12.06
CA GLY A 54 10.17 27.79 13.20
C GLY A 54 9.94 26.84 14.37
N GLY A 55 10.14 27.36 15.58
CA GLY A 55 9.82 26.68 16.82
C GLY A 55 11.02 26.28 17.65
N TYR A 56 10.82 26.41 18.93
CA TYR A 56 11.85 26.21 19.93
C TYR A 56 12.18 24.72 20.13
N ASN A 57 11.18 23.85 20.27
CA ASN A 57 11.38 22.42 20.51
C ASN A 57 10.04 21.66 20.63
N ILE A 58 10.12 20.32 20.66
CA ILE A 58 9.09 19.39 21.12
C ILE A 58 9.74 18.56 22.22
N TRP A 59 9.91 19.16 23.40
CA TRP A 59 10.59 18.59 24.55
C TRP A 59 10.24 19.37 25.81
N PHE A 60 10.71 18.94 26.97
CA PHE A 60 10.40 19.56 28.25
C PHE A 60 8.88 19.64 28.52
N GLY A 61 8.36 20.79 28.91
CA GLY A 61 6.97 21.01 29.27
C GLY A 61 6.09 21.63 28.21
N ARG A 62 6.62 22.05 27.05
CA ARG A 62 5.86 22.71 25.99
C ARG A 62 6.45 22.47 24.61
N ASP A 63 5.63 22.62 23.58
CA ASP A 63 5.96 22.36 22.17
C ASP A 63 5.74 23.59 21.31
N GLU A 64 6.64 23.82 20.32
CA GLU A 64 6.48 24.81 19.27
C GLU A 64 6.93 24.23 17.93
N PHE A 65 5.99 24.06 16.97
CA PHE A 65 6.24 23.45 15.66
C PHE A 65 5.07 23.68 14.70
N HIS A 66 5.25 23.37 13.41
CA HIS A 66 4.16 23.32 12.44
C HIS A 66 3.68 21.88 12.22
N TYR A 67 2.34 21.69 12.13
CA TYR A 67 1.67 20.39 12.11
C TYR A 67 0.61 20.32 11.03
N ALA A 68 0.64 19.31 10.16
CA ALA A 68 -0.45 18.98 9.24
C ALA A 68 -1.06 17.64 9.68
N TYR A 69 -2.37 17.60 9.96
CA TYR A 69 -2.98 16.50 10.69
C TYR A 69 -4.44 16.23 10.34
N ASN A 70 -4.88 15.02 10.68
CA ASN A 70 -6.27 14.59 10.74
C ASN A 70 -6.67 14.21 12.17
N LYS A 71 -7.97 14.27 12.47
CA LYS A 71 -8.54 13.55 13.61
C LYS A 71 -8.77 12.11 13.21
N ILE A 72 -8.20 11.17 13.97
CA ILE A 72 -8.28 9.74 13.68
C ILE A 72 -8.68 9.00 14.94
N LYS A 73 -9.57 8.02 14.78
CA LYS A 73 -10.06 7.16 15.86
C LYS A 73 -9.64 5.71 15.62
N GLY A 74 -9.28 4.97 16.70
CA GLY A 74 -8.94 3.55 16.66
C GLY A 74 -7.51 3.27 16.18
N ASP A 75 -7.32 2.10 15.58
CA ASP A 75 -6.02 1.60 15.16
C ASP A 75 -5.64 2.10 13.76
N PHE A 76 -4.35 2.37 13.55
CA PHE A 76 -3.85 2.87 12.27
C PHE A 76 -2.35 2.64 12.09
N ILE A 77 -1.92 2.72 10.82
CA ILE A 77 -0.52 2.74 10.40
C ILE A 77 -0.27 4.06 9.68
N LEU A 78 0.78 4.77 10.10
CA LEU A 78 1.29 5.98 9.47
C LEU A 78 2.63 5.66 8.83
N THR A 79 2.76 5.80 7.51
CA THR A 79 4.01 5.53 6.79
C THR A 79 4.35 6.70 5.88
N ALA A 80 5.60 7.18 5.93
CA ALA A 80 6.11 8.20 5.01
C ALA A 80 7.63 8.14 4.89
N ASN A 81 8.12 8.73 3.81
CA ASN A 81 9.51 9.11 3.65
C ASN A 81 9.69 10.55 4.11
N PHE A 82 10.80 10.85 4.80
CA PHE A 82 11.13 12.18 5.31
C PHE A 82 12.54 12.61 4.93
N LYS A 83 12.71 13.90 4.67
CA LYS A 83 14.01 14.49 4.39
C LYS A 83 14.05 15.93 4.88
N LEU A 84 15.04 16.26 5.71
CA LEU A 84 15.36 17.63 6.08
C LEU A 84 16.16 18.29 4.96
N ILE A 85 15.80 19.54 4.61
CA ILE A 85 16.45 20.27 3.52
C ILE A 85 17.59 21.12 4.06
N GLY A 86 18.71 21.14 3.32
CA GLY A 86 19.91 21.91 3.69
C GLY A 86 20.60 21.39 4.95
N LYS A 87 21.67 22.09 5.35
CA LYS A 87 22.49 21.76 6.53
C LYS A 87 21.74 22.06 7.84
N GLY A 88 20.91 23.11 7.83
CA GLY A 88 20.19 23.62 9.00
C GLY A 88 21.06 24.37 9.98
N THR A 89 20.45 25.01 10.98
CA THR A 89 21.09 25.80 12.01
C THR A 89 21.25 25.05 13.33
N ASP A 90 20.46 24.01 13.56
CA ASP A 90 20.49 23.21 14.77
C ASP A 90 20.47 21.71 14.47
N PRO A 91 21.33 20.89 15.10
CA PRO A 91 21.34 19.43 14.89
C PRO A 91 20.07 18.73 15.36
N HIS A 92 19.31 19.32 16.28
CA HIS A 92 18.06 18.77 16.80
C HIS A 92 16.79 19.24 16.06
N ARG A 93 16.93 20.03 14.96
CA ARG A 93 15.80 20.24 14.06
C ARG A 93 15.20 18.88 13.67
N LYS A 94 13.89 18.78 13.52
CA LYS A 94 13.25 17.47 13.43
C LYS A 94 12.01 17.46 12.53
N ILE A 95 11.82 16.32 11.85
CA ILE A 95 10.67 16.03 10.99
C ILE A 95 10.21 14.59 11.23
N GLY A 96 8.93 14.29 11.10
CA GLY A 96 8.41 12.94 11.27
C GLY A 96 6.91 12.87 11.45
N TRP A 97 6.46 11.78 12.06
CA TRP A 97 5.08 11.54 12.46
C TRP A 97 4.83 11.97 13.91
N MET A 98 3.68 12.57 14.14
CA MET A 98 3.20 12.86 15.49
C MET A 98 1.76 12.42 15.66
N VAL A 99 1.48 11.83 16.84
CA VAL A 99 0.12 11.53 17.32
C VAL A 99 -0.04 12.21 18.68
N ARG A 100 -1.08 13.03 18.84
CA ARG A 100 -1.26 13.81 20.07
C ARG A 100 -2.72 13.93 20.49
N ALA A 101 -2.94 14.14 21.78
CA ALA A 101 -4.27 14.22 22.39
C ALA A 101 -5.06 15.47 21.93
N SER A 102 -4.38 16.59 21.69
CA SER A 102 -4.97 17.86 21.30
C SER A 102 -3.95 18.80 20.67
N ASP A 103 -4.39 19.99 20.25
CA ASP A 103 -3.57 21.07 19.71
C ASP A 103 -2.87 21.93 20.78
N GLN A 104 -3.09 21.63 22.07
CA GLN A 104 -2.44 22.37 23.15
C GLN A 104 -0.92 22.10 23.18
N ASP A 105 -0.12 23.11 23.46
CA ASP A 105 1.36 23.03 23.41
C ASP A 105 1.98 22.10 24.47
N ASP A 106 1.20 21.71 25.48
CA ASP A 106 1.59 20.78 26.54
C ASP A 106 0.93 19.39 26.43
N ALA A 107 0.27 19.07 25.29
CA ALA A 107 -0.50 17.84 25.12
C ALA A 107 0.36 16.57 25.23
N ALA A 108 -0.25 15.48 25.72
CA ALA A 108 0.33 14.14 25.60
C ALA A 108 0.51 13.76 24.12
N HIS A 109 1.64 13.13 23.78
CA HIS A 109 1.95 12.78 22.38
C HIS A 109 2.90 11.60 22.26
N MET A 110 2.89 10.99 21.05
CA MET A 110 3.87 10.04 20.51
C MET A 110 4.46 10.63 19.23
N THR A 111 5.78 10.71 19.13
CA THR A 111 6.48 11.37 18.03
C THR A 111 7.58 10.47 17.48
N ALA A 112 7.39 9.95 16.27
CA ALA A 112 8.37 9.15 15.55
C ALA A 112 9.16 10.08 14.61
N VAL A 113 10.46 10.29 14.87
CA VAL A 113 11.17 11.45 14.36
C VAL A 113 12.59 11.13 13.89
N VAL A 114 13.03 11.83 12.83
CA VAL A 114 14.45 11.97 12.46
C VAL A 114 14.91 13.40 12.71
N HIS A 115 16.11 13.57 13.29
CA HIS A 115 16.74 14.84 13.60
C HIS A 115 17.75 15.26 12.53
N GLY A 116 18.19 16.50 12.59
CA GLY A 116 19.16 17.08 11.67
C GLY A 116 20.56 16.46 11.73
N ASP A 117 20.97 15.91 12.87
CA ASP A 117 22.18 15.12 13.05
C ASP A 117 21.99 13.63 12.70
N GLY A 118 20.79 13.25 12.23
CA GLY A 118 20.43 11.88 11.87
C GLY A 118 19.92 11.02 13.02
N LEU A 119 19.88 11.52 14.27
CA LEU A 119 19.29 10.82 15.38
C LEU A 119 17.83 10.46 15.05
N THR A 120 17.45 9.20 15.31
CA THR A 120 16.11 8.70 15.03
C THR A 120 15.53 8.07 16.28
N THR A 121 14.35 8.55 16.72
CA THR A 121 13.77 8.16 18.01
C THR A 121 12.25 8.13 17.97
N LEU A 122 11.66 7.33 18.86
CA LEU A 122 10.28 7.47 19.30
C LEU A 122 10.28 8.28 20.60
N GLN A 123 9.81 9.52 20.58
CA GLN A 123 9.71 10.43 21.72
C GLN A 123 8.27 10.50 22.21
N PHE A 124 8.06 10.65 23.52
CA PHE A 124 6.70 10.69 24.04
C PHE A 124 6.57 11.54 25.32
N ARG A 125 5.49 12.32 25.38
CA ARG A 125 4.96 12.93 26.59
C ARG A 125 3.74 12.12 27.04
N ARG A 126 3.87 11.40 28.15
CA ARG A 126 2.83 10.46 28.61
C ARG A 126 1.58 11.15 29.12
N LEU A 127 1.74 12.28 29.79
CA LEU A 127 0.64 13.07 30.42
C LEU A 127 0.73 14.51 29.93
N ARG A 128 -0.40 15.17 29.84
CA ARG A 128 -0.47 16.61 29.59
C ARG A 128 0.39 17.38 30.62
N GLY A 129 1.20 18.31 30.13
CA GLY A 129 2.07 19.14 30.96
C GLY A 129 3.26 18.42 31.59
N ALA A 130 3.44 17.11 31.36
CA ALA A 130 4.59 16.38 31.87
C ALA A 130 5.89 16.89 31.26
N TYR A 131 6.93 16.99 32.10
CA TYR A 131 8.25 17.38 31.69
C TYR A 131 9.00 16.16 31.11
N MET A 132 9.33 16.22 29.83
CA MET A 132 10.05 15.14 29.14
C MET A 132 11.52 15.13 29.52
N ARG A 133 12.10 13.93 29.68
CA ARG A 133 13.47 13.68 30.17
C ARG A 133 14.16 12.62 29.32
N ASP A 134 15.44 12.79 29.13
CA ASP A 134 16.32 11.80 28.50
C ASP A 134 16.96 10.90 29.57
N PRO A 135 17.03 9.57 29.40
CA PRO A 135 16.50 8.76 28.29
C PRO A 135 15.07 8.23 28.53
N GLN A 136 14.37 8.66 29.59
CA GLN A 136 13.14 8.02 30.08
C GLN A 136 11.96 8.17 29.12
N ASP A 137 11.92 9.26 28.35
CA ASP A 137 10.78 9.61 27.50
C ASP A 137 11.11 9.49 26.01
N GLN A 138 12.06 8.59 25.66
CA GLN A 138 12.36 8.24 24.26
C GLN A 138 12.98 6.84 24.11
N LEU A 139 12.79 6.28 22.90
CA LEU A 139 13.41 5.03 22.44
C LEU A 139 14.31 5.34 21.25
N PHE A 140 15.56 4.95 21.33
CA PHE A 140 16.58 5.28 20.32
C PHE A 140 16.70 4.19 19.26
N SER A 141 16.83 4.60 18.00
CA SER A 141 17.28 3.75 16.92
C SER A 141 18.81 3.62 16.94
N ALA A 142 19.31 2.42 16.66
CA ALA A 142 20.72 2.21 16.35
C ALA A 142 21.11 2.77 14.97
N LYS A 143 20.15 2.85 14.02
CA LYS A 143 20.33 3.47 12.71
C LYS A 143 20.11 4.97 12.79
N ARG A 144 20.94 5.72 12.08
CA ARG A 144 20.84 7.18 11.90
C ARG A 144 20.52 7.51 10.44
N ASN A 145 20.04 8.72 10.20
CA ASN A 145 19.73 9.22 8.85
C ASN A 145 18.75 8.32 8.09
N VAL A 146 17.71 7.82 8.77
CA VAL A 146 16.69 7.01 8.12
C VAL A 146 15.76 7.88 7.30
N GLU A 147 15.29 7.32 6.20
CA GLU A 147 14.39 8.01 5.28
C GLU A 147 12.92 7.64 5.54
N ILE A 148 12.65 6.38 5.89
CA ILE A 148 11.30 5.84 6.01
C ILE A 148 10.97 5.62 7.47
N ILE A 149 9.88 6.24 7.93
CA ILE A 149 9.37 6.10 9.30
C ILE A 149 7.94 5.60 9.24
N GLN A 150 7.68 4.52 9.97
CA GLN A 150 6.34 4.00 10.23
C GLN A 150 6.02 4.10 11.72
N LEU A 151 4.85 4.67 12.05
CA LEU A 151 4.29 4.68 13.40
C LEU A 151 2.95 3.98 13.38
N GLU A 152 2.81 2.92 14.13
CA GLU A 152 1.59 2.12 14.23
C GLU A 152 0.96 2.25 15.60
N ARG A 153 -0.36 2.38 15.64
CA ARG A 153 -1.18 2.30 16.84
C ARG A 153 -1.99 1.00 16.85
N LEU A 154 -1.91 0.26 17.95
CA LEU A 154 -2.73 -0.92 18.27
C LEU A 154 -3.33 -0.73 19.67
N GLY A 155 -4.56 -0.21 19.75
CA GLY A 155 -5.19 0.19 21.01
C GLY A 155 -4.39 1.29 21.70
N LYS A 156 -3.73 0.94 22.82
CA LYS A 156 -2.85 1.85 23.56
C LYS A 156 -1.36 1.69 23.21
N LEU A 157 -1.00 0.64 22.48
CA LEU A 157 0.38 0.38 22.09
C LEU A 157 0.76 1.17 20.85
N PHE A 158 1.91 1.83 20.89
CA PHE A 158 2.55 2.47 19.74
C PHE A 158 3.85 1.75 19.40
N ILE A 159 4.05 1.50 18.10
CA ILE A 159 5.22 0.77 17.58
C ILE A 159 5.85 1.65 16.50
N MET A 160 7.15 1.96 16.66
CA MET A 160 7.90 2.65 15.62
C MET A 160 8.77 1.66 14.86
N ARG A 161 8.70 1.74 13.52
CA ARG A 161 9.58 1.02 12.60
C ARG A 161 10.24 1.98 11.63
N ILE A 162 11.40 1.62 11.15
CA ILE A 162 12.22 2.43 10.25
C ILE A 162 12.81 1.58 9.14
N ALA A 163 13.12 2.22 8.01
CA ALA A 163 13.90 1.61 6.93
C ALA A 163 14.61 2.69 6.10
N ASN A 164 15.62 2.26 5.32
CA ASN A 164 16.08 2.98 4.14
C ASN A 164 15.51 2.33 2.88
N ALA A 165 15.64 3.00 1.75
CA ALA A 165 15.16 2.47 0.47
C ALA A 165 15.72 1.06 0.19
N GLY A 166 14.83 0.13 -0.12
CA GLY A 166 15.18 -1.27 -0.41
C GLY A 166 15.21 -2.22 0.79
N GLU A 167 15.12 -1.72 2.01
CA GLU A 167 15.20 -2.52 3.24
C GLU A 167 13.80 -2.93 3.76
N PRO A 168 13.65 -4.05 4.48
CA PRO A 168 12.48 -4.32 5.30
C PRO A 168 12.42 -3.35 6.49
N LEU A 169 11.20 -3.10 6.99
CA LEU A 169 11.01 -2.31 8.20
C LEU A 169 11.63 -3.00 9.42
N GLN A 170 12.44 -2.26 10.16
CA GLN A 170 13.02 -2.68 11.43
C GLN A 170 12.30 -1.97 12.58
N GLU A 171 11.76 -2.73 13.53
CA GLU A 171 11.22 -2.17 14.75
C GLU A 171 12.35 -1.64 15.65
N ILE A 172 12.21 -0.38 16.07
CA ILE A 172 13.14 0.22 17.03
C ILE A 172 12.64 0.17 18.46
N GLY A 173 11.33 0.02 18.64
CA GLY A 173 10.73 -0.12 19.95
C GLY A 173 9.22 0.14 19.94
N ARG A 174 8.62 -0.16 21.10
CA ARG A 174 7.19 0.02 21.38
C ARG A 174 6.96 0.51 22.79
N THR A 175 5.90 1.29 22.97
CA THR A 175 5.53 1.82 24.28
C THR A 175 4.03 2.07 24.36
N ASP A 176 3.48 2.01 25.59
CA ASP A 176 2.08 2.33 25.84
C ASP A 176 1.86 3.84 25.97
N ALA A 177 0.73 4.30 25.43
CA ALA A 177 0.22 5.66 25.55
C ALA A 177 -1.15 5.64 26.24
N ALA A 178 -1.20 5.24 27.49
CA ALA A 178 -2.46 5.05 28.23
C ALA A 178 -3.35 6.29 28.26
N GLU A 179 -2.75 7.48 28.29
CA GLU A 179 -3.44 8.77 28.39
C GLU A 179 -3.90 9.35 27.06
N LEU A 180 -3.46 8.80 25.92
CA LEU A 180 -4.00 9.24 24.64
C LEU A 180 -5.46 8.76 24.49
N PRO A 181 -6.38 9.66 24.09
CA PRO A 181 -7.78 9.28 23.85
C PRO A 181 -7.90 8.35 22.65
N ASP A 182 -9.09 7.78 22.45
CA ASP A 182 -9.38 6.97 21.26
C ASP A 182 -9.30 7.81 19.97
N GLU A 183 -9.87 9.01 19.98
CA GLU A 183 -9.72 10.01 18.91
C GLU A 183 -8.51 10.89 19.23
N VAL A 184 -7.57 10.94 18.28
CA VAL A 184 -6.30 11.69 18.37
C VAL A 184 -6.09 12.57 17.15
N LEU A 185 -5.20 13.54 17.27
CA LEU A 185 -4.63 14.24 16.12
C LEU A 185 -3.42 13.43 15.64
N ALA A 186 -3.39 13.02 14.37
CA ALA A 186 -2.30 12.27 13.78
C ALA A 186 -1.87 12.90 12.44
N GLY A 187 -0.55 13.11 12.26
CA GLY A 187 -0.04 13.78 11.08
C GLY A 187 1.46 13.96 11.03
N ILE A 188 1.92 14.73 10.05
CA ILE A 188 3.32 15.07 9.83
C ILE A 188 3.65 16.45 10.40
N PHE A 189 4.86 16.61 10.90
CA PHE A 189 5.28 17.85 11.53
C PHE A 189 6.71 18.23 11.19
N MET A 190 7.04 19.52 11.39
CA MET A 190 8.39 20.07 11.29
C MET A 190 8.65 21.04 12.45
N CYS A 191 9.85 20.96 13.05
CA CYS A 191 10.35 21.89 14.06
C CYS A 191 11.81 22.23 13.77
N SER A 192 12.14 23.54 13.72
CA SER A 192 13.51 24.00 13.44
C SER A 192 14.48 23.81 14.62
N HIS A 193 13.97 23.71 15.84
CA HIS A 193 14.74 23.78 17.08
C HIS A 193 15.48 25.12 17.28
N ASN A 194 15.12 26.12 16.48
CA ASN A 194 15.62 27.50 16.55
C ASN A 194 14.44 28.46 16.32
N PRO A 195 13.99 29.22 17.35
CA PRO A 195 12.82 30.08 17.20
C PRO A 195 13.03 31.26 16.24
N ASP A 196 14.30 31.61 15.91
CA ASP A 196 14.64 32.73 15.07
C ASP A 196 14.89 32.36 13.60
N VAL A 197 15.00 31.06 13.28
CA VAL A 197 15.29 30.58 11.93
C VAL A 197 14.31 29.47 11.54
N PRO A 198 13.50 29.67 10.48
CA PRO A 198 12.65 28.61 9.97
C PRO A 198 13.49 27.62 9.15
N GLU A 199 13.19 26.34 9.29
CA GLU A 199 13.81 25.25 8.56
C GLU A 199 12.80 24.57 7.64
N GLU A 200 13.29 23.83 6.65
CA GLU A 200 12.46 23.18 5.63
C GLU A 200 12.67 21.67 5.61
N GLY A 201 11.61 20.94 5.30
CA GLY A 201 11.63 19.49 5.14
C GLY A 201 10.61 19.01 4.11
N LEU A 202 10.85 17.82 3.58
CA LEU A 202 9.98 17.14 2.63
C LEU A 202 9.44 15.85 3.23
N ALA A 203 8.17 15.56 2.93
CA ALA A 203 7.57 14.25 3.15
C ALA A 203 6.91 13.77 1.86
N TRP A 204 7.09 12.49 1.51
CA TRP A 204 6.45 11.87 0.35
C TRP A 204 6.06 10.43 0.68
N ASN A 205 5.27 9.78 -0.20
CA ASN A 205 4.65 8.51 0.07
C ASN A 205 3.86 8.50 1.39
N VAL A 206 3.27 9.63 1.73
CA VAL A 206 2.53 9.80 2.99
C VAL A 206 1.25 8.98 2.95
N ARG A 207 1.15 7.98 3.82
CA ARG A 207 -0.01 7.07 3.91
C ARG A 207 -0.51 6.99 5.35
N ILE A 208 -1.82 7.09 5.47
CA ILE A 208 -2.57 6.84 6.70
C ILE A 208 -3.52 5.70 6.39
N GLU A 209 -3.33 4.58 7.06
CA GLU A 209 -4.09 3.35 6.82
C GLU A 209 -4.76 2.95 8.15
N GLN A 210 -6.09 3.05 8.22
CA GLN A 210 -6.84 2.51 9.35
C GLN A 210 -6.93 1.00 9.19
N THR A 211 -6.59 0.27 10.24
CA THR A 211 -6.51 -1.18 10.21
C THR A 211 -7.73 -1.82 10.88
N VAL A 212 -7.97 -3.09 10.55
CA VAL A 212 -8.94 -3.95 11.23
C VAL A 212 -8.19 -5.06 11.97
N PRO A 213 -8.83 -5.76 12.93
CA PRO A 213 -8.22 -6.90 13.61
C PRO A 213 -7.70 -7.95 12.62
N ASP A 214 -6.60 -8.61 12.93
CA ASP A 214 -6.00 -9.63 12.06
C ASP A 214 -6.93 -10.81 11.76
N SER A 215 -7.94 -11.06 12.60
CA SER A 215 -9.00 -12.05 12.38
C SER A 215 -10.05 -11.63 11.35
N HIS A 216 -10.05 -10.36 10.90
CA HIS A 216 -11.03 -9.87 9.93
C HIS A 216 -10.89 -10.58 8.59
N ASN A 217 -12.00 -11.14 8.11
CA ASN A 217 -12.08 -11.80 6.81
C ASN A 217 -12.83 -10.91 5.82
N GLY A 218 -12.15 -10.45 4.78
CA GLY A 218 -12.70 -9.52 3.78
C GLY A 218 -13.85 -10.06 2.94
N TYR A 219 -14.13 -11.36 2.99
CA TYR A 219 -15.32 -11.97 2.36
C TYR A 219 -16.54 -12.00 3.27
N ARG A 220 -16.34 -12.16 4.58
CA ARG A 220 -17.40 -12.38 5.56
C ARG A 220 -17.70 -11.14 6.39
N ASP A 221 -16.66 -10.44 6.84
CA ASP A 221 -16.76 -9.41 7.89
C ASP A 221 -16.83 -7.99 7.32
N GLY A 222 -16.86 -7.86 5.99
CA GLY A 222 -16.99 -6.60 5.28
C GLY A 222 -15.73 -6.15 4.55
N ILE A 223 -15.92 -5.25 3.60
CA ILE A 223 -14.86 -4.71 2.75
C ILE A 223 -14.33 -3.39 3.30
N LEU A 224 -13.04 -3.14 3.13
CA LEU A 224 -12.41 -1.85 3.39
C LEU A 224 -12.33 -1.02 2.10
N ALA A 225 -12.13 0.29 2.28
CA ALA A 225 -11.83 1.18 1.17
C ALA A 225 -10.54 0.78 0.45
N SER A 226 -10.48 1.06 -0.84
CA SER A 226 -9.34 0.74 -1.69
C SER A 226 -8.75 2.00 -2.30
N LYS A 227 -7.43 2.01 -2.47
CA LYS A 227 -6.65 3.04 -3.16
C LYS A 227 -5.92 2.39 -4.32
N LEU A 228 -6.16 2.88 -5.54
CA LEU A 228 -5.42 2.50 -6.73
C LEU A 228 -4.18 3.37 -6.82
N GLU A 229 -3.03 2.74 -6.83
CA GLU A 229 -1.74 3.42 -6.80
C GLU A 229 -0.88 3.04 -8.00
N ILE A 230 -0.06 3.98 -8.42
CA ILE A 230 1.04 3.78 -9.36
C ILE A 230 2.34 4.12 -8.65
N MET A 231 3.37 3.32 -8.86
CA MET A 231 4.70 3.57 -8.33
C MET A 231 5.76 3.43 -9.41
N ASN A 232 6.71 4.36 -9.45
CA ASN A 232 7.95 4.18 -10.19
C ASN A 232 8.89 3.32 -9.32
N VAL A 233 9.30 2.16 -9.82
CA VAL A 233 10.09 1.18 -9.05
C VAL A 233 11.54 1.59 -8.82
N PHE A 234 12.04 2.61 -9.53
CA PHE A 234 13.44 3.06 -9.44
C PHE A 234 13.64 4.26 -8.50
N ASP A 235 12.66 5.15 -8.39
CA ASP A 235 12.70 6.28 -7.46
C ASP A 235 11.79 6.12 -6.24
N GLY A 236 10.98 5.05 -6.22
CA GLY A 236 10.11 4.67 -5.11
C GLY A 236 8.92 5.62 -4.89
N LYS A 237 8.67 6.58 -5.78
CA LYS A 237 7.54 7.51 -5.64
C LYS A 237 6.22 6.84 -5.97
N ARG A 238 5.26 6.95 -5.04
CA ARG A 238 3.92 6.39 -5.12
C ARG A 238 2.88 7.49 -5.30
N MET A 239 1.93 7.27 -6.21
CA MET A 239 0.82 8.18 -6.47
C MET A 239 -0.51 7.44 -6.34
N ILE A 240 -1.43 7.96 -5.55
CA ILE A 240 -2.82 7.51 -5.50
C ILE A 240 -3.53 8.18 -6.67
N ILE A 241 -4.12 7.38 -7.57
CA ILE A 241 -4.85 7.89 -8.74
C ILE A 241 -6.36 7.76 -8.60
N HIS A 242 -6.82 6.86 -7.71
CA HIS A 242 -8.24 6.68 -7.41
C HIS A 242 -8.44 6.11 -6.03
N GLU A 243 -9.50 6.54 -5.35
CA GLU A 243 -9.94 6.01 -4.05
C GLU A 243 -11.44 5.76 -4.08
N ASP A 244 -11.88 4.64 -3.51
CA ASP A 244 -13.29 4.33 -3.33
C ASP A 244 -13.51 3.60 -1.99
N LYS A 245 -14.72 3.75 -1.44
CA LYS A 245 -15.18 2.99 -0.27
C LYS A 245 -15.42 1.51 -0.59
N GLY A 246 -15.57 1.18 -1.88
CA GLY A 246 -15.69 -0.18 -2.39
C GLY A 246 -14.32 -0.86 -2.56
N ARG A 247 -14.35 -2.19 -2.58
CA ARG A 247 -13.18 -3.00 -2.92
C ARG A 247 -13.02 -3.08 -4.42
N PHE A 248 -11.88 -2.66 -4.94
CA PHE A 248 -11.39 -2.98 -6.29
C PHE A 248 -10.02 -3.64 -6.20
N GLU A 249 -9.61 -4.36 -7.24
CA GLU A 249 -8.52 -5.32 -7.17
C GLU A 249 -7.74 -5.41 -8.49
N ALA A 250 -6.49 -5.86 -8.39
CA ALA A 250 -5.67 -6.40 -9.47
C ALA A 250 -5.56 -5.50 -10.71
N PRO A 251 -4.92 -4.33 -10.62
CA PRO A 251 -4.80 -3.43 -11.76
C PRO A 251 -3.83 -3.94 -12.83
N ASN A 252 -4.27 -3.92 -14.11
CA ASN A 252 -3.41 -4.11 -15.28
C ASN A 252 -3.18 -2.79 -16.00
N TRP A 253 -1.98 -2.58 -16.53
CA TRP A 253 -1.73 -1.50 -17.47
C TRP A 253 -2.30 -1.82 -18.85
N MET A 254 -3.02 -0.84 -19.43
CA MET A 254 -3.40 -0.92 -20.85
C MET A 254 -2.17 -0.77 -21.73
N PRO A 255 -2.17 -1.37 -22.95
CA PRO A 255 -1.01 -1.36 -23.85
C PRO A 255 -0.53 0.03 -24.26
N ASP A 256 -1.43 1.02 -24.27
CA ASP A 256 -1.11 2.42 -24.57
C ASP A 256 -0.37 3.15 -23.43
N GLY A 257 -0.26 2.53 -22.25
CA GLY A 257 0.35 3.11 -21.07
C GLY A 257 -0.39 4.30 -20.45
N LYS A 258 -1.64 4.57 -20.88
CA LYS A 258 -2.42 5.74 -20.46
C LYS A 258 -3.59 5.41 -19.54
N ARG A 259 -3.96 4.15 -19.44
CA ARG A 259 -5.09 3.70 -18.62
C ARG A 259 -4.70 2.44 -17.84
N LEU A 260 -5.38 2.24 -16.70
CA LEU A 260 -5.39 0.98 -15.96
C LEU A 260 -6.74 0.30 -16.14
N LEU A 261 -6.72 -1.03 -16.07
CA LEU A 261 -7.88 -1.89 -16.03
C LEU A 261 -7.89 -2.58 -14.66
N PHE A 262 -9.05 -2.68 -13.99
CA PHE A 262 -9.20 -3.34 -12.68
C PHE A 262 -10.60 -3.92 -12.53
N ASN A 263 -10.82 -4.83 -11.58
CA ASN A 263 -12.16 -5.32 -11.27
C ASN A 263 -12.74 -4.69 -10.01
N GLN A 264 -14.07 -4.51 -10.01
CA GLN A 264 -14.84 -4.05 -8.87
C GLN A 264 -16.26 -4.65 -8.95
N GLY A 265 -16.72 -5.30 -7.88
CA GLY A 265 -18.08 -5.82 -7.79
C GLY A 265 -18.47 -6.81 -8.90
N GLY A 266 -17.52 -7.59 -9.43
CA GLY A 266 -17.73 -8.55 -10.51
C GLY A 266 -17.70 -7.96 -11.92
N SER A 267 -17.49 -6.65 -12.05
CA SER A 267 -17.33 -5.95 -13.33
C SER A 267 -15.89 -5.48 -13.52
N ILE A 268 -15.50 -5.29 -14.78
CA ILE A 268 -14.18 -4.77 -15.15
C ILE A 268 -14.33 -3.28 -15.49
N TYR A 269 -13.38 -2.47 -15.04
CA TYR A 269 -13.35 -1.02 -15.26
C TYR A 269 -12.01 -0.59 -15.83
N THR A 270 -12.00 0.56 -16.50
CA THR A 270 -10.78 1.25 -16.91
C THR A 270 -10.76 2.66 -16.34
N ILE A 271 -9.56 3.18 -16.06
CA ILE A 271 -9.36 4.54 -15.56
C ILE A 271 -8.08 5.15 -16.15
N PRO A 272 -8.05 6.46 -16.50
CA PRO A 272 -6.80 7.14 -16.86
C PRO A 272 -5.77 7.10 -15.72
N ILE A 273 -4.49 7.07 -16.05
CA ILE A 273 -3.40 7.08 -15.04
C ILE A 273 -3.29 8.42 -14.29
N GLU A 274 -3.87 9.47 -14.82
CA GLU A 274 -4.02 10.78 -14.16
C GLU A 274 -5.20 10.81 -13.18
N GLY A 275 -5.95 9.71 -13.07
CA GLY A 275 -7.17 9.63 -12.26
C GLY A 275 -8.42 10.01 -13.04
N GLY A 276 -9.53 10.19 -12.33
CA GLY A 276 -10.84 10.52 -12.90
C GLY A 276 -11.91 9.49 -12.57
N THR A 277 -12.96 9.42 -13.38
CA THR A 277 -14.08 8.50 -13.18
C THR A 277 -13.80 7.17 -13.89
N PRO A 278 -13.87 6.02 -13.19
CA PRO A 278 -13.77 4.72 -13.83
C PRO A 278 -14.90 4.46 -14.84
N GLU A 279 -14.55 3.87 -15.99
CA GLU A 279 -15.49 3.49 -17.05
C GLU A 279 -15.62 1.97 -17.09
N MET A 280 -16.86 1.46 -17.05
CA MET A 280 -17.13 0.03 -17.06
C MET A 280 -16.89 -0.56 -18.45
N LEU A 281 -16.09 -1.62 -18.54
CA LEU A 281 -15.89 -2.41 -19.74
C LEU A 281 -17.04 -3.40 -19.94
N ASN A 282 -17.56 -3.52 -21.14
CA ASN A 282 -18.58 -4.50 -21.44
C ASN A 282 -17.98 -5.91 -21.55
N THR A 283 -18.26 -6.78 -20.59
CA THR A 283 -17.85 -8.18 -20.58
C THR A 283 -18.99 -9.15 -20.95
N GLY A 284 -20.01 -8.67 -21.65
CA GLY A 284 -21.14 -9.48 -22.10
C GLY A 284 -21.88 -10.17 -20.96
N THR A 285 -21.92 -11.51 -21.00
CA THR A 285 -22.57 -12.35 -19.97
C THR A 285 -21.72 -12.62 -18.74
N ALA A 286 -20.41 -12.35 -18.76
CA ALA A 286 -19.49 -12.51 -17.62
C ALA A 286 -19.63 -11.33 -16.67
N LYS A 287 -20.49 -11.45 -15.65
CA LYS A 287 -20.84 -10.39 -14.67
C LYS A 287 -20.37 -10.69 -13.25
N ARG A 288 -19.66 -11.79 -13.06
CA ARG A 288 -19.15 -12.24 -11.75
C ARG A 288 -17.64 -12.50 -11.86
N ASN A 289 -16.93 -11.52 -12.45
CA ASN A 289 -15.48 -11.62 -12.59
C ASN A 289 -14.81 -11.52 -11.23
N ASN A 290 -13.81 -12.35 -11.01
CA ASN A 290 -12.87 -12.19 -9.88
C ASN A 290 -11.68 -11.31 -10.29
N ASN A 291 -10.63 -11.30 -9.48
CA ASN A 291 -9.45 -10.48 -9.71
C ASN A 291 -8.46 -11.05 -10.75
N ASP A 292 -8.75 -12.21 -11.37
CA ASP A 292 -7.86 -12.83 -12.34
C ASP A 292 -8.25 -12.43 -13.76
N HIS A 293 -7.68 -11.35 -14.23
CA HIS A 293 -7.87 -10.84 -15.58
C HIS A 293 -6.54 -10.38 -16.17
N VAL A 294 -6.29 -10.71 -17.43
CA VAL A 294 -4.99 -10.51 -18.06
C VAL A 294 -5.13 -10.09 -19.53
N ILE A 295 -4.44 -9.03 -19.90
CA ILE A 295 -4.37 -8.56 -21.29
C ILE A 295 -3.36 -9.42 -22.05
N SER A 296 -3.69 -9.82 -23.30
CA SER A 296 -2.76 -10.55 -24.16
C SER A 296 -1.52 -9.71 -24.52
N PHE A 297 -0.39 -10.34 -24.79
CA PHE A 297 0.86 -9.64 -25.09
C PHE A 297 0.76 -8.72 -26.33
N ASP A 298 -0.09 -9.04 -27.30
CA ASP A 298 -0.36 -8.20 -28.48
C ASP A 298 -1.36 -7.06 -28.22
N GLY A 299 -1.89 -6.99 -27.00
CA GLY A 299 -2.83 -5.95 -26.55
C GLY A 299 -4.23 -6.02 -27.19
N LYS A 300 -4.63 -7.14 -27.80
CA LYS A 300 -5.91 -7.22 -28.50
C LYS A 300 -7.00 -7.92 -27.73
N MET A 301 -6.65 -8.83 -26.84
CA MET A 301 -7.59 -9.67 -26.11
C MET A 301 -7.45 -9.46 -24.60
N LEU A 302 -8.55 -9.67 -23.89
CA LEU A 302 -8.64 -9.73 -22.45
C LEU A 302 -9.05 -11.15 -22.04
N GLY A 303 -8.25 -11.81 -21.25
CA GLY A 303 -8.64 -13.02 -20.54
C GLY A 303 -9.25 -12.65 -19.18
N ILE A 304 -10.27 -13.36 -18.74
CA ILE A 304 -10.98 -13.15 -17.48
C ILE A 304 -11.33 -14.48 -16.82
N SER A 305 -11.40 -14.48 -15.48
CA SER A 305 -12.03 -15.54 -14.71
C SER A 305 -13.38 -15.06 -14.17
N SER A 306 -14.45 -15.79 -14.48
CA SER A 306 -15.80 -15.43 -14.07
C SER A 306 -16.54 -16.62 -13.49
N HIS A 307 -17.27 -16.41 -12.39
CA HIS A 307 -18.04 -17.46 -11.73
C HIS A 307 -19.29 -17.82 -12.51
N ARG A 308 -19.55 -19.14 -12.66
CA ARG A 308 -20.79 -19.69 -13.23
C ARG A 308 -21.67 -20.25 -12.13
N ASP A 309 -22.96 -19.95 -12.20
CA ASP A 309 -23.95 -20.51 -11.25
C ASP A 309 -24.12 -22.02 -11.44
N GLY A 310 -24.38 -22.72 -10.33
CA GLY A 310 -24.62 -24.16 -10.33
C GLY A 310 -23.37 -25.03 -10.54
N MET A 311 -22.18 -24.43 -10.63
CA MET A 311 -20.94 -25.19 -10.77
C MET A 311 -20.28 -25.46 -9.41
N PRO A 312 -19.57 -26.59 -9.24
CA PRO A 312 -18.85 -26.89 -8.00
C PRO A 312 -17.71 -25.90 -7.75
N ASN A 313 -17.28 -25.80 -6.48
CA ASN A 313 -16.11 -25.03 -6.04
C ASN A 313 -16.14 -23.56 -6.49
N GLY A 314 -17.31 -22.91 -6.38
CA GLY A 314 -17.49 -21.50 -6.72
C GLY A 314 -17.57 -21.20 -8.22
N GLY A 315 -17.34 -22.19 -9.09
CA GLY A 315 -17.59 -22.09 -10.52
C GLY A 315 -16.67 -21.18 -11.32
N SER A 316 -15.51 -20.77 -10.80
CA SER A 316 -14.56 -19.94 -11.54
C SER A 316 -14.14 -20.62 -12.85
N THR A 317 -14.33 -19.91 -13.95
CA THR A 317 -14.18 -20.39 -15.34
C THR A 317 -13.41 -19.36 -16.15
N VAL A 318 -12.46 -19.80 -16.95
CA VAL A 318 -11.65 -18.92 -17.80
C VAL A 318 -12.40 -18.64 -19.12
N TYR A 319 -12.44 -17.36 -19.46
CA TYR A 319 -12.95 -16.83 -20.73
C TYR A 319 -11.95 -15.89 -21.35
N TYR A 320 -12.15 -15.56 -22.62
CA TYR A 320 -11.48 -14.43 -23.26
C TYR A 320 -12.46 -13.64 -24.15
N LEU A 321 -12.15 -12.38 -24.39
CA LEU A 321 -12.94 -11.46 -25.23
C LEU A 321 -12.00 -10.39 -25.82
N PRO A 322 -12.46 -9.63 -26.84
CA PRO A 322 -11.68 -8.47 -27.31
C PRO A 322 -11.41 -7.48 -26.17
N LEU A 323 -10.21 -6.86 -26.17
CA LEU A 323 -9.86 -5.86 -25.14
C LEU A 323 -10.82 -4.65 -25.13
N ALA A 324 -11.43 -4.33 -26.27
CA ALA A 324 -12.47 -3.31 -26.37
C ALA A 324 -13.83 -3.71 -25.73
N GLY A 325 -13.93 -4.94 -25.20
CA GLY A 325 -15.16 -5.51 -24.67
C GLY A 325 -15.94 -6.29 -25.71
N GLY A 326 -16.99 -7.00 -25.27
CA GLY A 326 -17.86 -7.81 -26.12
C GLY A 326 -18.31 -9.13 -25.48
N THR A 327 -18.66 -10.08 -26.32
CA THR A 327 -19.12 -11.41 -25.86
C THR A 327 -17.92 -12.29 -25.49
N PRO A 328 -17.88 -12.82 -24.24
CA PRO A 328 -16.80 -13.69 -23.82
C PRO A 328 -16.91 -15.08 -24.42
N THR A 329 -15.78 -15.66 -24.82
CA THR A 329 -15.64 -17.05 -25.27
C THR A 329 -15.08 -17.89 -24.14
N MET A 330 -15.75 -18.97 -23.80
CA MET A 330 -15.32 -19.90 -22.73
C MET A 330 -14.14 -20.75 -23.19
N VAL A 331 -13.15 -20.91 -22.28
CA VAL A 331 -11.94 -21.72 -22.50
C VAL A 331 -11.96 -22.98 -21.67
N THR A 332 -12.28 -22.88 -20.37
CA THR A 332 -12.27 -24.05 -19.46
C THR A 332 -13.69 -24.53 -19.16
N ASP A 333 -13.88 -25.85 -19.23
CA ASP A 333 -15.16 -26.51 -18.91
C ASP A 333 -15.23 -26.90 -17.42
N SER A 334 -14.07 -27.29 -16.86
CA SER A 334 -13.93 -27.74 -15.48
C SER A 334 -13.61 -26.57 -14.55
N THR A 335 -14.16 -26.63 -13.33
CA THR A 335 -14.02 -25.61 -12.29
C THR A 335 -13.40 -26.17 -11.01
N PRO A 336 -12.70 -25.37 -10.19
CA PRO A 336 -12.35 -23.96 -10.47
C PRO A 336 -11.15 -23.85 -11.44
N SER A 337 -11.09 -22.74 -12.17
CA SER A 337 -9.96 -22.34 -12.99
C SER A 337 -9.77 -20.83 -12.86
N TYR A 338 -8.55 -20.38 -12.52
CA TYR A 338 -8.16 -19.01 -12.25
C TYR A 338 -7.06 -18.59 -13.22
N LEU A 339 -7.35 -17.63 -14.08
CA LEU A 339 -6.45 -17.20 -15.17
C LEU A 339 -5.35 -16.29 -14.66
N HIS A 340 -4.11 -16.55 -15.10
CA HIS A 340 -2.99 -15.67 -14.74
C HIS A 340 -2.17 -15.17 -15.92
N SER A 341 -2.11 -15.86 -17.07
CA SER A 341 -1.35 -15.34 -18.21
C SER A 341 -1.78 -15.92 -19.55
N TRP A 342 -1.46 -15.17 -20.59
CA TRP A 342 -1.40 -15.61 -21.98
C TRP A 342 0.01 -16.09 -22.33
N SER A 343 0.13 -17.03 -23.25
CA SER A 343 1.42 -17.25 -23.93
C SER A 343 1.74 -16.04 -24.83
N PRO A 344 3.03 -15.66 -25.02
CA PRO A 344 3.39 -14.48 -25.82
C PRO A 344 2.90 -14.54 -27.28
N ASN A 345 2.72 -15.74 -27.82
CA ASN A 345 2.18 -15.94 -29.17
C ASN A 345 0.64 -15.92 -29.22
N GLY A 346 -0.05 -15.72 -28.09
CA GLY A 346 -1.51 -15.66 -27.98
C GLY A 346 -2.24 -16.98 -28.20
N LYS A 347 -1.54 -18.13 -28.25
CA LYS A 347 -2.16 -19.44 -28.58
C LYS A 347 -2.63 -20.23 -27.37
N GLU A 348 -2.09 -19.98 -26.19
CA GLU A 348 -2.40 -20.72 -24.97
C GLU A 348 -2.69 -19.75 -23.81
N LEU A 349 -3.52 -20.20 -22.87
CA LEU A 349 -3.72 -19.60 -21.58
C LEU A 349 -3.12 -20.50 -20.50
N VAL A 350 -2.47 -19.91 -19.50
CA VAL A 350 -1.99 -20.61 -18.33
C VAL A 350 -2.77 -20.13 -17.10
N TYR A 351 -3.17 -21.06 -16.25
CA TYR A 351 -4.06 -20.80 -15.14
C TYR A 351 -3.83 -21.77 -13.98
N THR A 352 -4.26 -21.38 -12.81
CA THR A 352 -4.32 -22.24 -11.62
C THR A 352 -5.67 -22.95 -11.57
N ALA A 353 -5.64 -24.24 -11.29
CA ALA A 353 -6.87 -25.03 -11.20
C ALA A 353 -6.77 -26.18 -10.20
N GLN A 354 -7.92 -26.55 -9.64
CA GLN A 354 -8.07 -27.76 -8.86
C GLN A 354 -8.86 -28.80 -9.68
N ARG A 355 -8.30 -29.98 -9.79
CA ARG A 355 -8.93 -31.13 -10.48
C ARG A 355 -9.00 -32.29 -9.50
N ILE A 356 -10.06 -32.31 -8.66
CA ILE A 356 -10.21 -33.24 -7.52
C ILE A 356 -10.07 -34.69 -7.93
N SER A 357 -10.48 -35.06 -9.15
CA SER A 357 -10.30 -36.41 -9.69
C SER A 357 -8.81 -36.80 -9.91
N LYS A 358 -7.91 -35.82 -9.96
CA LYS A 358 -6.47 -36.03 -10.16
C LYS A 358 -5.67 -35.69 -8.90
N SER A 359 -5.99 -34.57 -8.25
CA SER A 359 -5.34 -34.10 -7.01
C SER A 359 -6.25 -33.13 -6.26
N PRO A 360 -6.31 -33.17 -4.92
CA PRO A 360 -6.99 -32.17 -4.11
C PRO A 360 -6.25 -30.83 -4.08
N ALA A 361 -4.99 -30.78 -4.51
CA ALA A 361 -4.17 -29.57 -4.52
C ALA A 361 -4.44 -28.71 -5.76
N PHE A 362 -4.25 -27.40 -5.62
CA PHE A 362 -4.18 -26.50 -6.76
C PHE A 362 -2.86 -26.70 -7.50
N ASN A 363 -2.98 -26.77 -8.82
CA ASN A 363 -1.87 -26.99 -9.72
C ASN A 363 -1.97 -26.06 -10.93
N ILE A 364 -0.86 -25.89 -11.65
CA ILE A 364 -0.79 -25.09 -12.85
C ILE A 364 -1.16 -25.94 -14.06
N TYR A 365 -2.03 -25.39 -14.88
CA TYR A 365 -2.50 -25.97 -16.13
C TYR A 365 -2.37 -24.97 -17.27
N LYS A 366 -2.28 -25.47 -18.49
CA LYS A 366 -2.43 -24.66 -19.70
C LYS A 366 -3.43 -25.29 -20.67
N LYS A 367 -4.03 -24.47 -21.51
CA LYS A 367 -4.97 -24.91 -22.55
C LYS A 367 -4.89 -24.02 -23.79
N PRO A 368 -4.98 -24.60 -25.01
CA PRO A 368 -5.08 -23.79 -26.23
C PRO A 368 -6.36 -22.94 -26.24
N VAL A 369 -6.24 -21.69 -26.70
CA VAL A 369 -7.35 -20.72 -26.75
C VAL A 369 -8.47 -21.19 -27.69
N ASN A 370 -8.09 -21.80 -28.81
CA ASN A 370 -9.01 -22.26 -29.86
C ASN A 370 -9.55 -23.69 -29.62
N GLY A 371 -9.46 -24.19 -28.37
CA GLY A 371 -9.87 -25.55 -28.03
C GLY A 371 -8.73 -26.55 -28.09
N GLY A 372 -8.92 -27.69 -27.43
CA GLY A 372 -7.91 -28.72 -27.29
C GLY A 372 -7.80 -29.23 -25.86
N PRO A 373 -6.94 -30.22 -25.59
CA PRO A 373 -6.79 -30.78 -24.26
C PRO A 373 -6.14 -29.82 -23.29
N GLU A 374 -6.57 -29.89 -22.04
CA GLU A 374 -5.91 -29.27 -20.89
C GLU A 374 -4.64 -30.04 -20.56
N VAL A 375 -3.54 -29.36 -20.35
CA VAL A 375 -2.24 -29.93 -19.96
C VAL A 375 -1.87 -29.47 -18.55
N GLN A 376 -1.63 -30.42 -17.64
CA GLN A 376 -1.14 -30.15 -16.29
C GLN A 376 0.37 -29.96 -16.33
N LEU A 377 0.89 -28.89 -15.67
CA LEU A 377 2.32 -28.54 -15.65
C LEU A 377 2.99 -28.78 -14.29
N THR A 378 2.23 -28.73 -13.19
CA THR A 378 2.72 -29.06 -11.84
C THR A 378 1.89 -30.20 -11.25
N PHE A 379 2.49 -31.01 -10.35
CA PHE A 379 1.89 -32.26 -9.86
C PHE A 379 1.97 -32.33 -8.33
N ASN A 380 1.60 -31.23 -7.64
CA ASN A 380 1.53 -31.21 -6.20
C ASN A 380 0.39 -32.09 -5.71
N GLU A 381 0.67 -33.02 -4.81
CA GLU A 381 -0.34 -33.82 -4.12
C GLU A 381 -0.84 -33.12 -2.85
N LYS A 382 0.07 -32.37 -2.20
CA LYS A 382 -0.17 -31.54 -1.02
C LYS A 382 0.41 -30.15 -1.29
N GLY A 383 -0.25 -29.15 -0.71
CA GLY A 383 0.17 -27.77 -0.94
C GLY A 383 -0.49 -27.16 -2.17
N LEU A 384 0.19 -26.21 -2.78
CA LEU A 384 -0.41 -25.30 -3.76
C LEU A 384 0.68 -24.78 -4.70
N ALA A 385 0.37 -24.74 -6.00
CA ALA A 385 1.07 -23.94 -7.00
C ALA A 385 0.09 -22.96 -7.64
N ASP A 386 0.45 -21.68 -7.72
CA ASP A 386 -0.45 -20.61 -8.14
C ASP A 386 0.28 -19.48 -8.89
N GLY A 387 -0.47 -18.54 -9.45
CA GLY A 387 0.02 -17.33 -10.08
C GLY A 387 0.93 -17.55 -11.29
N PRO A 388 0.62 -18.46 -12.24
CA PRO A 388 1.53 -18.72 -13.36
C PRO A 388 1.54 -17.59 -14.38
N GLU A 389 2.72 -17.01 -14.66
CA GLU A 389 2.90 -15.95 -15.65
C GLU A 389 4.01 -16.28 -16.65
N TYR A 390 3.72 -16.21 -17.95
CA TYR A 390 4.73 -16.33 -18.98
C TYR A 390 5.70 -15.15 -18.98
N SER A 391 6.99 -15.42 -19.10
CA SER A 391 7.95 -14.37 -19.44
C SER A 391 7.63 -13.76 -20.81
N PRO A 392 7.92 -12.46 -21.02
CA PRO A 392 7.70 -11.80 -22.33
C PRO A 392 8.40 -12.48 -23.51
N ASP A 393 9.55 -13.13 -23.29
CA ASP A 393 10.29 -13.88 -24.30
C ASP A 393 9.79 -15.32 -24.51
N GLY A 394 8.79 -15.75 -23.72
CA GLY A 394 8.15 -17.07 -23.80
C GLY A 394 9.00 -18.26 -23.35
N LYS A 395 10.18 -18.02 -22.77
CA LYS A 395 11.08 -19.10 -22.39
C LYS A 395 10.73 -19.75 -21.05
N TRP A 396 10.02 -18.99 -20.17
CA TRP A 396 9.70 -19.41 -18.82
C TRP A 396 8.23 -19.15 -18.48
N ILE A 397 7.70 -19.95 -17.55
CA ILE A 397 6.50 -19.66 -16.77
C ILE A 397 6.98 -19.48 -15.34
N TYR A 398 6.78 -18.28 -14.79
CA TYR A 398 7.00 -17.98 -13.38
C TYR A 398 5.74 -18.33 -12.58
N TYR A 399 5.89 -18.77 -11.36
CA TYR A 399 4.77 -19.14 -10.49
C TYR A 399 5.21 -19.12 -9.02
N ASN A 400 4.28 -19.28 -8.11
CA ASN A 400 4.59 -19.50 -6.70
C ASN A 400 4.10 -20.86 -6.22
N ALA A 401 4.84 -21.48 -5.30
CA ALA A 401 4.50 -22.77 -4.70
C ALA A 401 5.08 -22.90 -3.29
N ASN A 402 4.36 -23.65 -2.43
CA ASN A 402 4.76 -23.89 -1.04
C ASN A 402 5.32 -25.30 -0.78
N GLN A 403 5.77 -26.00 -1.80
CA GLN A 403 6.31 -27.36 -1.70
C GLN A 403 7.57 -27.47 -0.84
N THR A 404 8.26 -26.36 -0.56
CA THR A 404 9.45 -26.30 0.31
C THR A 404 9.14 -25.78 1.72
N GLY A 405 7.84 -25.64 2.10
CA GLY A 405 7.38 -25.25 3.42
C GLY A 405 6.80 -23.83 3.50
N THR A 406 7.47 -22.84 2.92
CA THR A 406 6.97 -21.48 2.72
C THR A 406 6.55 -21.27 1.27
N MET A 407 5.67 -20.28 1.01
CA MET A 407 5.32 -19.90 -0.35
C MET A 407 6.51 -19.16 -0.98
N GLN A 408 7.06 -19.70 -2.05
CA GLN A 408 8.23 -19.13 -2.73
C GLN A 408 7.98 -18.97 -4.23
N LEU A 409 8.75 -18.09 -4.87
CA LEU A 409 8.69 -17.92 -6.32
C LEU A 409 9.53 -19.02 -7.00
N TRP A 410 9.00 -19.52 -8.10
CA TRP A 410 9.56 -20.57 -8.95
C TRP A 410 9.45 -20.16 -10.41
N ARG A 411 10.20 -20.86 -11.28
CA ARG A 411 9.98 -20.84 -12.72
C ARG A 411 10.13 -22.23 -13.30
N MET A 412 9.52 -22.46 -14.46
CA MET A 412 9.60 -23.67 -15.25
C MET A 412 9.60 -23.35 -16.74
N LYS A 413 10.01 -24.30 -17.57
CA LYS A 413 9.81 -24.21 -19.03
C LYS A 413 8.32 -24.32 -19.38
N PRO A 414 7.88 -23.84 -20.56
CA PRO A 414 6.47 -23.91 -20.98
C PRO A 414 5.89 -25.34 -21.08
N ASP A 415 6.73 -26.36 -21.12
CA ASP A 415 6.34 -27.76 -21.09
C ASP A 415 6.23 -28.35 -19.67
N GLY A 416 6.48 -27.56 -18.63
CA GLY A 416 6.45 -27.97 -17.22
C GLY A 416 7.79 -28.53 -16.69
N THR A 417 8.80 -28.65 -17.53
CA THR A 417 10.13 -29.16 -17.14
C THR A 417 11.04 -28.07 -16.59
N GLY A 418 12.15 -28.46 -15.95
CA GLY A 418 13.17 -27.52 -15.47
C GLY A 418 12.66 -26.58 -14.39
N GLN A 419 11.88 -27.11 -13.45
CA GLN A 419 11.38 -26.34 -12.30
C GLN A 419 12.53 -25.90 -11.40
N GLU A 420 12.57 -24.60 -11.08
CA GLU A 420 13.65 -23.95 -10.32
C GLU A 420 13.08 -22.96 -9.34
N GLN A 421 13.46 -23.05 -8.06
CA GLN A 421 13.10 -22.09 -7.02
C GLN A 421 13.97 -20.84 -7.15
N LEU A 422 13.33 -19.64 -6.97
CA LEU A 422 13.98 -18.33 -7.15
C LEU A 422 14.16 -17.57 -5.84
N THR A 423 13.27 -17.76 -4.86
CA THR A 423 13.34 -17.09 -3.55
C THR A 423 13.47 -18.11 -2.44
N PHE A 424 14.21 -17.76 -1.36
CA PHE A 424 14.60 -18.68 -0.27
C PHE A 424 14.54 -18.00 1.10
N ASP A 425 13.74 -16.94 1.21
CA ASP A 425 13.63 -16.18 2.45
C ASP A 425 12.44 -16.64 3.32
N GLU A 426 12.28 -16.01 4.48
CA GLU A 426 11.25 -16.36 5.46
C GLU A 426 9.85 -15.92 5.08
N TYR A 427 9.69 -14.98 4.12
CA TYR A 427 8.40 -14.48 3.70
C TYR A 427 7.64 -15.49 2.83
N ASN A 428 6.33 -15.34 2.79
CA ASN A 428 5.48 -16.01 1.82
C ASN A 428 5.33 -15.13 0.58
N ASN A 429 5.97 -15.51 -0.52
CA ASN A 429 6.12 -14.76 -1.76
C ASN A 429 5.11 -15.21 -2.82
N TRP A 430 4.26 -14.29 -3.30
CA TRP A 430 3.16 -14.57 -4.22
C TRP A 430 3.22 -13.68 -5.46
N PHE A 431 2.69 -14.19 -6.59
CA PHE A 431 2.40 -13.45 -7.83
C PHE A 431 3.63 -12.76 -8.43
N ALA A 432 4.50 -13.55 -9.04
CA ALA A 432 5.68 -13.06 -9.76
C ALA A 432 5.28 -12.38 -11.07
N HIS A 433 5.41 -11.07 -11.17
CA HIS A 433 5.11 -10.29 -12.37
C HIS A 433 6.38 -9.83 -13.06
N ILE A 434 6.57 -10.27 -14.31
CA ILE A 434 7.78 -10.01 -15.07
C ILE A 434 7.64 -8.70 -15.85
N SER A 435 8.64 -7.82 -15.74
CA SER A 435 8.64 -6.57 -16.50
C SER A 435 8.67 -6.82 -18.02
N PRO A 436 8.00 -5.98 -18.84
CA PRO A 436 7.99 -6.14 -20.31
C PRO A 436 9.37 -6.22 -20.96
N ASP A 437 10.41 -5.60 -20.38
CA ASP A 437 11.80 -5.69 -20.84
C ASP A 437 12.54 -6.95 -20.37
N ASN A 438 11.84 -7.86 -19.66
CA ASN A 438 12.34 -9.14 -19.14
C ASN A 438 13.54 -8.99 -18.19
N LYS A 439 13.61 -7.89 -17.40
CA LYS A 439 14.73 -7.65 -16.46
C LYS A 439 14.37 -7.78 -15.01
N TRP A 440 13.12 -7.53 -14.64
CA TRP A 440 12.67 -7.40 -13.26
C TRP A 440 11.49 -8.30 -12.95
N ILE A 441 11.40 -8.74 -11.69
CA ILE A 441 10.26 -9.45 -11.11
C ILE A 441 9.75 -8.58 -9.96
N ALA A 442 8.48 -8.14 -10.05
CA ALA A 442 7.77 -7.52 -8.93
C ALA A 442 6.81 -8.55 -8.33
N PHE A 443 6.67 -8.57 -7.01
CA PHE A 443 5.83 -9.54 -6.31
C PHE A 443 5.43 -9.05 -4.92
N ILE A 444 4.41 -9.68 -4.34
CA ILE A 444 3.94 -9.41 -2.98
C ILE A 444 4.49 -10.43 -2.00
N SER A 445 4.85 -9.98 -0.80
CA SER A 445 5.35 -10.84 0.27
C SER A 445 4.53 -10.64 1.53
N PHE A 446 4.02 -11.74 2.07
CA PHE A 446 3.31 -11.79 3.34
C PHE A 446 4.27 -12.17 4.47
N PRO A 447 4.03 -11.69 5.71
CA PRO A 447 4.84 -12.08 6.86
C PRO A 447 4.66 -13.55 7.21
N THR A 448 5.60 -14.10 7.95
CA THR A 448 5.62 -15.51 8.42
C THR A 448 4.42 -15.92 9.28
N THR A 449 3.67 -14.94 9.80
CA THR A 449 2.46 -15.19 10.59
C THR A 449 1.25 -15.58 9.74
N ILE A 450 1.34 -15.46 8.41
CA ILE A 450 0.31 -15.89 7.47
C ILE A 450 0.61 -17.32 7.02
N ASP A 451 -0.44 -18.15 6.92
CA ASP A 451 -0.31 -19.52 6.40
C ASP A 451 0.31 -19.50 5.00
N PRO A 452 1.32 -20.32 4.70
CA PRO A 452 1.93 -20.38 3.37
C PRO A 452 0.98 -20.74 2.22
N GLY A 453 -0.16 -21.32 2.52
CA GLY A 453 -1.21 -21.65 1.55
C GLY A 453 -2.29 -20.57 1.40
N ASP A 454 -2.12 -19.42 2.06
CA ASP A 454 -3.12 -18.34 2.05
C ASP A 454 -2.50 -16.98 1.69
N HIS A 455 -3.31 -16.13 1.05
CA HIS A 455 -2.96 -14.75 0.70
C HIS A 455 -4.14 -13.82 1.02
N PRO A 456 -4.45 -13.64 2.32
CA PRO A 456 -5.66 -12.96 2.76
C PRO A 456 -5.65 -11.47 2.49
N PHE A 457 -6.86 -10.85 2.50
CA PHE A 457 -7.03 -9.41 2.50
C PHE A 457 -6.53 -8.76 3.78
N TYR A 458 -6.21 -7.46 3.70
CA TYR A 458 -6.04 -6.54 4.83
C TYR A 458 -4.95 -6.99 5.80
N LYS A 459 -3.77 -7.25 5.25
CA LYS A 459 -2.55 -7.59 5.99
C LYS A 459 -1.45 -6.56 5.73
N ARG A 460 -0.49 -6.54 6.62
CA ARG A 460 0.77 -5.80 6.41
C ARG A 460 1.62 -6.59 5.45
N VAL A 461 1.77 -6.10 4.22
CA VAL A 461 2.49 -6.80 3.15
C VAL A 461 3.58 -5.90 2.57
N LEU A 462 4.52 -6.51 1.86
CA LEU A 462 5.58 -5.84 1.15
C LEU A 462 5.40 -6.02 -0.36
N LEU A 463 5.60 -4.97 -1.13
CA LEU A 463 5.96 -5.15 -2.54
C LEU A 463 7.48 -5.21 -2.65
N ARG A 464 7.96 -6.19 -3.38
CA ARG A 464 9.38 -6.46 -3.54
C ARG A 464 9.75 -6.54 -5.01
N LEU A 465 11.00 -6.24 -5.30
CA LEU A 465 11.57 -6.23 -6.64
C LEU A 465 12.89 -7.01 -6.64
N MET A 466 13.08 -7.88 -7.63
CA MET A 466 14.34 -8.57 -7.86
C MET A 466 14.68 -8.65 -9.36
N PRO A 467 15.98 -8.77 -9.74
CA PRO A 467 16.34 -9.05 -11.12
C PRO A 467 15.87 -10.44 -11.57
N VAL A 468 15.47 -10.60 -12.83
CA VAL A 468 15.17 -11.91 -13.45
C VAL A 468 16.38 -12.85 -13.40
N SER A 469 17.60 -12.30 -13.42
CA SER A 469 18.86 -13.05 -13.28
C SER A 469 19.10 -13.62 -11.87
N GLY A 470 18.22 -13.32 -10.92
CA GLY A 470 18.38 -13.70 -9.51
C GLY A 470 19.04 -12.61 -8.66
N GLY A 471 19.15 -12.86 -7.37
CA GLY A 471 19.69 -11.94 -6.35
C GLY A 471 18.69 -11.68 -5.23
N ALA A 472 19.11 -10.98 -4.18
CA ALA A 472 18.25 -10.69 -3.04
C ALA A 472 17.14 -9.69 -3.42
N PRO A 473 15.86 -10.00 -3.10
CA PRO A 473 14.77 -9.06 -3.31
C PRO A 473 14.90 -7.80 -2.46
N LYS A 474 14.57 -6.65 -3.05
CA LYS A 474 14.50 -5.35 -2.35
C LYS A 474 13.06 -4.97 -2.08
N VAL A 475 12.78 -4.39 -0.92
CA VAL A 475 11.46 -3.84 -0.62
C VAL A 475 11.29 -2.51 -1.37
N ILE A 476 10.21 -2.40 -2.12
CA ILE A 476 9.89 -1.17 -2.85
C ILE A 476 8.68 -0.44 -2.27
N ALA A 477 7.78 -1.15 -1.56
CA ALA A 477 6.69 -0.52 -0.82
C ALA A 477 6.25 -1.35 0.38
N TYR A 478 5.77 -0.65 1.42
CA TYR A 478 5.08 -1.22 2.58
C TYR A 478 3.61 -0.87 2.45
N LEU A 479 2.73 -1.87 2.58
CA LEU A 479 1.32 -1.73 2.29
C LEU A 479 0.45 -2.36 3.38
N TYR A 480 -0.74 -1.81 3.54
CA TYR A 480 -1.87 -2.53 4.11
C TYR A 480 -2.74 -3.00 2.94
N GLY A 481 -2.74 -4.31 2.67
CA GLY A 481 -3.33 -4.89 1.45
C GLY A 481 -3.40 -6.42 1.53
N GLY A 482 -2.95 -7.10 0.49
CA GLY A 482 -2.95 -8.56 0.39
C GLY A 482 -3.64 -9.06 -0.86
N GLN A 483 -4.65 -9.93 -0.73
CA GLN A 483 -5.50 -10.35 -1.84
C GLN A 483 -6.03 -9.13 -2.61
N GLY A 484 -5.91 -9.13 -3.93
CA GLY A 484 -6.33 -8.03 -4.80
C GLY A 484 -5.29 -6.91 -4.98
N THR A 485 -4.20 -6.91 -4.21
CA THR A 485 -3.17 -5.87 -4.32
C THR A 485 -2.46 -5.91 -5.68
N ILE A 486 -1.94 -7.08 -6.10
CA ILE A 486 -1.15 -7.26 -7.32
C ILE A 486 -1.27 -8.71 -7.84
N ASN A 487 -2.49 -9.22 -8.00
CA ASN A 487 -2.71 -10.62 -8.41
C ASN A 487 -2.47 -10.90 -9.90
N THR A 488 -2.36 -9.86 -10.71
CA THR A 488 -2.26 -9.94 -12.17
C THR A 488 -1.12 -9.06 -12.67
N PRO A 489 -0.60 -9.29 -13.90
CA PRO A 489 0.50 -8.50 -14.44
C PRO A 489 0.19 -7.01 -14.41
N SER A 490 0.99 -6.23 -13.70
CA SER A 490 0.70 -4.81 -13.40
C SER A 490 1.84 -3.85 -13.76
N TRP A 491 2.79 -4.27 -14.59
CA TRP A 491 3.84 -3.42 -15.10
C TRP A 491 3.34 -2.47 -16.20
N SER A 492 3.84 -1.23 -16.16
CA SER A 492 3.68 -0.31 -17.29
C SER A 492 4.47 -0.80 -18.53
N PRO A 493 4.01 -0.48 -19.76
CA PRO A 493 4.69 -0.94 -20.97
C PRO A 493 6.15 -0.51 -21.10
N ASP A 494 6.55 0.58 -20.43
CA ASP A 494 7.94 1.08 -20.38
C ASP A 494 8.82 0.41 -19.32
N SER A 495 8.29 -0.58 -18.57
CA SER A 495 8.99 -1.32 -17.51
C SER A 495 9.50 -0.46 -16.34
N LYS A 496 8.91 0.71 -16.11
CA LYS A 496 9.35 1.64 -15.05
C LYS A 496 8.40 1.75 -13.89
N ARG A 497 7.13 1.45 -14.10
CA ARG A 497 6.09 1.62 -13.10
C ARG A 497 5.29 0.34 -12.92
N ILE A 498 4.76 0.17 -11.70
CA ILE A 498 3.78 -0.85 -11.37
C ILE A 498 2.51 -0.18 -10.85
N ALA A 499 1.36 -0.82 -11.07
CA ALA A 499 0.10 -0.44 -10.48
C ALA A 499 -0.29 -1.48 -9.41
N PHE A 500 -0.89 -1.04 -8.32
CA PHE A 500 -1.31 -1.92 -7.24
C PHE A 500 -2.44 -1.29 -6.42
N VAL A 501 -3.05 -2.09 -5.56
CA VAL A 501 -4.10 -1.64 -4.64
C VAL A 501 -3.62 -1.73 -3.20
N SER A 502 -3.77 -0.66 -2.43
CA SER A 502 -3.70 -0.66 -0.97
C SER A 502 -5.08 -0.44 -0.35
N ASN A 503 -5.24 -0.77 0.92
CA ASN A 503 -6.52 -0.71 1.61
C ASN A 503 -6.43 0.17 2.86
N THR A 504 -7.57 0.69 3.28
CA THR A 504 -7.72 1.39 4.55
C THR A 504 -9.16 1.25 5.04
N GLY A 505 -9.35 1.22 6.36
CA GLY A 505 -10.68 1.36 6.94
C GLY A 505 -11.28 2.73 6.60
N PRO A 506 -12.56 2.96 6.86
CA PRO A 506 -13.19 4.24 6.60
C PRO A 506 -12.54 5.30 7.49
N ILE A 507 -11.84 6.24 6.88
CA ILE A 507 -11.42 7.46 7.56
C ILE A 507 -12.73 8.25 7.76
N ASN A 508 -13.16 8.36 9.01
CA ASN A 508 -14.29 9.23 9.35
C ASN A 508 -13.87 10.68 8.99
N LYS A 509 -14.37 11.17 7.86
CA LYS A 509 -14.21 12.56 7.45
C LYS A 509 -15.14 13.45 8.27
#